data_1ff4a913a37f43cde595502dd73e4c60
#
_entry.id   1ff4a913a37f43cde595502dd73e4c60
#
_cell.length_a   1.000
_cell.length_b   1.000
_cell.length_c   1.000
_cell.angle_alpha   90.00
_cell.angle_beta   90.00
_cell.angle_gamma   90.00
#
_symmetry.space_group_name_H-M   'P 1'
#
loop_
_entity.id
_entity.type
_entity.pdbx_description
1 polymer ?
#
loop_
_entity_poly.entity_id
_entity_poly.type
_entity_poly.pdbx_seq_one_letter_code
_entity_poly.pdbx_strand_id
1 'polypeptide(L)'
;MNEQHRTENLTIHHKVKDYAAWRTGYDAHEKSRLSAGVTNGRVFRSAEDPNDVVVLQDVADVAKARTWIGSDDLKAAMQKDGVVGTPSIRFAA
;
A
#
# COMPACT_ATOMS: atom_id res chain seq x y z
N MET A 1 -10.02 -5.17 27.90
CA MET A 1 -9.77 -5.18 27.29
C MET A 1 -9.99 -5.05 26.08
N ASN A 2 -9.74 -4.68 25.27
CA ASN A 2 -10.14 -4.44 24.15
C ASN A 2 -9.14 -4.31 23.17
N GLU A 3 -8.02 -4.90 23.24
CA GLU A 3 -6.95 -4.90 22.29
C GLU A 3 -7.37 -5.55 21.01
N GLN A 4 -8.38 -6.35 21.04
CA GLN A 4 -8.89 -6.98 19.84
C GLN A 4 -9.40 -5.97 18.83
N HIS A 5 -9.60 -4.73 19.24
CA HIS A 5 -10.04 -3.69 18.33
C HIS A 5 -8.89 -2.80 17.87
N ARG A 6 -7.69 -3.15 18.23
CA ARG A 6 -6.54 -2.35 17.84
C ARG A 6 -6.35 -2.41 16.33
N THR A 7 -6.24 -1.24 15.71
CA THR A 7 -5.94 -1.12 14.30
C THR A 7 -4.44 -1.23 14.11
N GLU A 8 -4.04 -2.02 13.14
CA GLU A 8 -2.63 -2.12 12.77
C GLU A 8 -2.35 -1.27 11.56
N ASN A 9 -1.08 -1.03 11.30
CA ASN A 9 -0.65 -0.19 10.19
C ASN A 9 0.08 -1.03 9.16
N LEU A 10 -0.09 -0.67 7.90
CA LEU A 10 0.66 -1.25 6.79
C LEU A 10 1.42 -0.12 6.11
N THR A 11 2.73 -0.20 6.12
CA THR A 11 3.59 0.77 5.45
C THR A 11 4.21 0.11 4.23
N ILE A 12 4.08 0.75 3.08
CA ILE A 12 4.70 0.31 1.84
C ILE A 12 5.60 1.42 1.34
N HIS A 13 6.88 1.11 1.14
CA HIS A 13 7.85 2.06 0.62
C HIS A 13 8.41 1.52 -0.69
N HIS A 14 8.27 2.28 -1.76
CA HIS A 14 8.78 1.86 -3.07
C HIS A 14 9.08 3.06 -3.95
N LYS A 15 9.84 2.81 -5.00
CA LYS A 15 10.07 3.80 -6.04
C LYS A 15 9.14 3.53 -7.21
N VAL A 16 8.77 4.58 -7.92
CA VAL A 16 7.93 4.49 -9.11
C VAL A 16 8.60 5.21 -10.26
N LYS A 17 8.21 4.87 -11.48
CA LYS A 17 8.76 5.54 -12.67
C LYS A 17 8.27 6.97 -12.78
N ASP A 18 7.00 7.20 -12.46
CA ASP A 18 6.37 8.51 -12.54
C ASP A 18 5.24 8.57 -11.52
N TYR A 19 5.35 9.50 -10.59
CA TYR A 19 4.37 9.60 -9.50
C TYR A 19 2.94 9.80 -9.99
N ALA A 20 2.74 10.68 -10.95
CA ALA A 20 1.38 11.00 -11.41
C ALA A 20 0.70 9.77 -12.00
N ALA A 21 1.42 8.99 -12.81
CA ALA A 21 0.88 7.76 -13.36
C ALA A 21 0.61 6.72 -12.28
N TRP A 22 1.55 6.58 -11.32
CA TRP A 22 1.36 5.66 -10.20
C TRP A 22 0.14 6.06 -9.38
N ARG A 23 -0.03 7.34 -9.11
CA ARG A 23 -1.15 7.83 -8.28
C ARG A 23 -2.49 7.51 -8.92
N THR A 24 -2.59 7.67 -10.24
CA THR A 24 -3.81 7.31 -10.96
C THR A 24 -4.15 5.83 -10.78
N GLY A 25 -3.16 4.96 -10.90
CA GLY A 25 -3.36 3.53 -10.69
C GLY A 25 -3.68 3.20 -9.24
N TYR A 26 -3.00 3.85 -8.30
CA TYR A 26 -3.26 3.64 -6.88
C TYR A 26 -4.72 4.00 -6.54
N ASP A 27 -5.20 5.13 -7.02
CA ASP A 27 -6.58 5.55 -6.76
C ASP A 27 -7.58 4.58 -7.41
N ALA A 28 -7.30 4.10 -8.61
CA ALA A 28 -8.16 3.16 -9.31
C ALA A 28 -8.24 1.80 -8.61
N HIS A 29 -7.27 1.46 -7.78
CA HIS A 29 -7.20 0.17 -7.10
C HIS A 29 -7.85 0.19 -5.71
N GLU A 30 -8.58 1.24 -5.37
CA GLU A 30 -9.14 1.42 -4.04
C GLU A 30 -10.06 0.29 -3.61
N LYS A 31 -10.90 -0.21 -4.52
CA LYS A 31 -11.84 -1.29 -4.17
C LYS A 31 -11.10 -2.54 -3.70
N SER A 32 -9.99 -2.86 -4.33
CA SER A 32 -9.19 -4.01 -3.95
C SER A 32 -8.63 -3.83 -2.54
N ARG A 33 -8.12 -2.63 -2.22
CA ARG A 33 -7.62 -2.32 -0.87
C ARG A 33 -8.72 -2.46 0.17
N LEU A 34 -9.89 -1.88 -0.10
CA LEU A 34 -11.00 -1.93 0.85
C LEU A 34 -11.45 -3.36 1.09
N SER A 35 -11.50 -4.19 0.05
CA SER A 35 -11.86 -5.60 0.17
C SER A 35 -10.88 -6.36 1.07
N ALA A 36 -9.63 -5.90 1.14
CA ALA A 36 -8.61 -6.52 1.98
C ALA A 36 -8.57 -5.92 3.39
N GLY A 37 -9.47 -4.98 3.70
CA GLY A 37 -9.48 -4.30 5.00
C GLY A 37 -8.39 -3.26 5.15
N VAL A 38 -7.84 -2.77 4.04
CA VAL A 38 -6.79 -1.76 4.02
C VAL A 38 -7.44 -0.41 3.71
N THR A 39 -7.36 0.51 4.66
CA THR A 39 -8.12 1.76 4.62
C THR A 39 -7.25 2.95 4.99
N ASN A 40 -7.81 4.14 4.86
CA ASN A 40 -7.19 5.39 5.31
C ASN A 40 -5.78 5.57 4.72
N GLY A 41 -5.67 5.43 3.41
CA GLY A 41 -4.38 5.56 2.73
C GLY A 41 -3.87 6.98 2.78
N ARG A 42 -2.60 7.13 3.22
CA ARG A 42 -1.89 8.40 3.25
C ARG A 42 -0.62 8.22 2.46
N VAL A 43 -0.38 9.10 1.51
CA VAL A 43 0.73 8.98 0.58
C VAL A 43 1.71 10.11 0.83
N PHE A 44 2.97 9.74 1.00
CA PHE A 44 4.06 10.69 1.19
C PHE A 44 5.12 10.46 0.11
N ARG A 45 5.83 11.51 -0.23
CA ARG A 45 6.91 11.46 -1.22
C ARG A 45 8.17 12.00 -0.58
N SER A 46 9.31 11.45 -0.96
CA SER A 46 10.59 11.96 -0.47
C SER A 46 10.77 13.41 -0.93
N ALA A 47 11.34 14.24 -0.06
CA ALA A 47 11.63 15.62 -0.40
C ALA A 47 12.72 15.72 -1.49
N GLU A 48 13.59 14.72 -1.57
CA GLU A 48 14.68 14.71 -2.55
C GLU A 48 14.30 14.03 -3.84
N ASP A 49 13.32 13.11 -3.80
CA ASP A 49 12.94 12.34 -4.98
C ASP A 49 11.43 12.12 -4.97
N PRO A 50 10.68 12.88 -5.79
CA PRO A 50 9.22 12.77 -5.80
C PRO A 50 8.70 11.41 -6.28
N ASN A 51 9.56 10.57 -6.84
CA ASN A 51 9.19 9.22 -7.26
C ASN A 51 9.55 8.16 -6.21
N ASP A 52 10.01 8.58 -5.04
CA ASP A 52 10.24 7.71 -3.90
C ASP A 52 9.04 7.88 -2.96
N VAL A 53 8.20 6.86 -2.86
CA VAL A 53 6.85 6.97 -2.30
C VAL A 53 6.69 6.08 -1.08
N VAL A 54 6.09 6.65 -0.04
CA VAL A 54 5.69 5.89 1.16
C VAL A 54 4.18 5.97 1.29
N VAL A 55 3.54 4.82 1.42
CA VAL A 55 2.09 4.73 1.65
C VAL A 55 1.87 4.16 3.03
N LEU A 56 1.12 4.88 3.86
CA LEU A 56 0.77 4.44 5.20
C LEU A 56 -0.74 4.20 5.25
N GLN A 57 -1.14 3.01 5.67
CA GLN A 57 -2.53 2.59 5.65
C GLN A 57 -2.90 1.92 6.97
N ASP A 58 -4.19 1.95 7.30
CA ASP A 58 -4.71 1.23 8.45
C ASP A 58 -5.18 -0.15 8.00
N VAL A 59 -5.04 -1.16 8.87
CA VAL A 59 -5.39 -2.54 8.56
C VAL A 59 -6.28 -3.09 9.66
N ALA A 60 -7.48 -3.53 9.27
CA ALA A 60 -8.43 -4.10 10.21
C ALA A 60 -8.13 -5.59 10.49
N ASP A 61 -7.59 -6.29 9.51
CA ASP A 61 -7.34 -7.74 9.61
C ASP A 61 -6.01 -8.04 8.92
N VAL A 62 -4.99 -8.28 9.72
CA VAL A 62 -3.63 -8.49 9.23
C VAL A 62 -3.53 -9.74 8.35
N ALA A 63 -4.21 -10.82 8.72
CA ALA A 63 -4.16 -12.05 7.92
C ALA A 63 -4.72 -11.82 6.52
N LYS A 64 -5.82 -11.09 6.44
CA LYS A 64 -6.45 -10.77 5.17
C LYS A 64 -5.56 -9.85 4.34
N ALA A 65 -4.97 -8.85 4.98
CA ALA A 65 -4.06 -7.92 4.30
C ALA A 65 -2.80 -8.63 3.81
N ARG A 66 -2.26 -9.58 4.57
CA ARG A 66 -1.09 -10.35 4.14
C ARG A 66 -1.40 -11.19 2.90
N THR A 67 -2.59 -11.78 2.85
CA THR A 67 -3.02 -12.53 1.66
C THR A 67 -3.08 -11.60 0.45
N TRP A 68 -3.62 -10.41 0.64
CA TRP A 68 -3.71 -9.41 -0.42
C TRP A 68 -2.32 -8.96 -0.90
N ILE A 69 -1.39 -8.73 0.03
CA ILE A 69 -0.01 -8.31 -0.29
C ILE A 69 0.66 -9.36 -1.19
N GLY A 70 0.39 -10.64 -0.96
CA GLY A 70 0.97 -11.71 -1.77
C GLY A 70 0.16 -12.06 -3.01
N SER A 71 -0.91 -11.33 -3.31
CA SER A 71 -1.80 -11.69 -4.40
C SER A 71 -1.24 -11.30 -5.75
N ASP A 72 -1.63 -12.04 -6.78
CA ASP A 72 -1.28 -11.72 -8.16
C ASP A 72 -1.92 -10.40 -8.59
N ASP A 73 -3.11 -10.10 -8.06
CA ASP A 73 -3.82 -8.86 -8.35
C ASP A 73 -2.98 -7.64 -7.97
N LEU A 74 -2.45 -7.61 -6.75
CA LEU A 74 -1.63 -6.50 -6.31
C LEU A 74 -0.30 -6.44 -7.08
N LYS A 75 0.31 -7.59 -7.31
CA LYS A 75 1.56 -7.64 -8.06
C LYS A 75 1.38 -7.07 -9.47
N ALA A 76 0.31 -7.46 -10.15
CA ALA A 76 0.02 -6.96 -11.49
C ALA A 76 -0.26 -5.46 -11.46
N ALA A 77 -0.99 -4.99 -10.46
CA ALA A 77 -1.29 -3.57 -10.32
C ALA A 77 -0.02 -2.76 -10.11
N MET A 78 0.88 -3.23 -9.26
CA MET A 78 2.15 -2.53 -9.02
C MET A 78 2.99 -2.44 -10.29
N GLN A 79 3.06 -3.53 -11.07
CA GLN A 79 3.80 -3.52 -12.33
C GLN A 79 3.18 -2.55 -13.32
N LYS A 80 1.86 -2.58 -13.46
CA LYS A 80 1.14 -1.71 -14.35
C LYS A 80 1.34 -0.23 -13.97
N ASP A 81 1.37 0.05 -12.68
CA ASP A 81 1.49 1.42 -12.18
C ASP A 81 2.93 1.92 -12.16
N GLY A 82 3.88 1.10 -12.54
CA GLY A 82 5.26 1.52 -12.70
C GLY A 82 6.10 1.46 -11.43
N VAL A 83 5.78 0.55 -10.51
CA VAL A 83 6.62 0.34 -9.32
C VAL A 83 7.94 -0.29 -9.78
N VAL A 84 9.05 0.27 -9.31
CA VAL A 84 10.39 -0.15 -9.69
C VAL A 84 11.05 -0.85 -8.51
N GLY A 85 11.64 -2.00 -8.77
CA GLY A 85 12.33 -2.76 -7.74
C GLY A 85 11.37 -3.47 -6.81
N THR A 86 11.87 -3.89 -5.65
CA THR A 86 11.09 -4.63 -4.66
C THR A 86 10.58 -3.67 -3.59
N PRO A 87 9.26 -3.60 -3.38
CA PRO A 87 8.71 -2.74 -2.32
C PRO A 87 9.15 -3.24 -0.94
N SER A 88 9.36 -2.30 -0.03
CA SER A 88 9.53 -2.61 1.39
C SER A 88 8.15 -2.54 2.04
N ILE A 89 7.74 -3.63 2.68
CA ILE A 89 6.39 -3.76 3.24
C ILE A 89 6.52 -4.11 4.71
N ARG A 90 5.83 -3.34 5.57
CA ARG A 90 5.87 -3.56 7.01
C ARG A 90 4.49 -3.46 7.61
N PHE A 91 4.18 -4.41 8.49
CA PHE A 91 3.00 -4.31 9.36
C PHE A 91 3.48 -3.89 10.75
N ALA A 92 2.78 -2.94 11.35
CA ALA A 92 3.11 -2.45 12.69
C ALA A 92 1.83 -2.19 13.48
N ALA A 93 1.93 -2.37 14.76
CA ALA A 93 0.81 -2.10 15.65
C ALA A 93 0.86 -0.67 16.18
#